data_c09331476dbad1adcdb8b1749de996d0
#
_entry.id   c09331476dbad1adcdb8b1749de996d0
#
_cell.length_a   1.000
_cell.length_b   1.000
_cell.length_c   1.000
_cell.angle_alpha   90.00
_cell.angle_beta   90.00
_cell.angle_gamma   90.00
#
_symmetry.space_group_name_H-M   'P 1'
#
loop_
_entity.id
_entity.type
_entity.pdbx_description
1 polymer ?
#
loop_
_entity_poly.entity_id
_entity_poly.type
_entity_poly.pdbx_seq_one_letter_code
_entity_poly.pdbx_strand_id
1 'polypeptide(L)'
;MKIILIGTVEFSKEMLRTLIENNFKIQAVITSSNSEINSDYSDLKPLCDKNDIPCHISDDINSNRTIELIKNYEADVIYCFGWSRLLKKDLISLPPLGVIGYHPAELPKNRGRHPIIWALVLGLKETASTFFIMNEEADTGDIVSQVKVKIDGNDNAKSLYKKLSSAAQEQVIEITNN
;
A
#
# COMPACT_ATOMS: atom_id res chain seq x y z
N MET A 1 -11.08 -11.45 -8.76
CA MET A 1 -10.36 -11.28 -7.46
C MET A 1 -11.10 -10.26 -6.61
N LYS A 2 -11.39 -10.57 -5.34
CA LYS A 2 -12.01 -9.69 -4.34
C LYS A 2 -10.91 -9.04 -3.50
N ILE A 3 -10.91 -7.72 -3.41
CA ILE A 3 -9.81 -6.96 -2.79
C ILE A 3 -10.31 -6.21 -1.57
N ILE A 4 -9.57 -6.22 -0.47
CA ILE A 4 -9.65 -5.23 0.59
C ILE A 4 -8.41 -4.33 0.49
N LEU A 5 -8.60 -3.02 0.60
CA LEU A 5 -7.49 -2.08 0.69
C LEU A 5 -7.36 -1.55 2.12
N ILE A 6 -6.15 -1.58 2.66
CA ILE A 6 -5.78 -0.97 3.94
C ILE A 6 -4.84 0.19 3.66
N GLY A 7 -5.16 1.39 4.12
CA GLY A 7 -4.30 2.54 3.89
C GLY A 7 -4.82 3.86 4.46
N THR A 8 -3.94 4.86 4.57
CA THR A 8 -4.26 6.13 5.23
C THR A 8 -3.57 7.36 4.61
N VAL A 9 -2.83 7.18 3.51
CA VAL A 9 -1.99 8.25 2.93
C VAL A 9 -2.38 8.53 1.48
N GLU A 10 -1.83 9.59 0.90
CA GLU A 10 -2.13 9.97 -0.49
C GLU A 10 -1.83 8.84 -1.48
N PHE A 11 -0.74 8.10 -1.27
CA PHE A 11 -0.42 6.92 -2.07
C PHE A 11 -1.55 5.87 -2.04
N SER A 12 -2.12 5.60 -0.85
CA SER A 12 -3.25 4.67 -0.71
C SER A 12 -4.46 5.14 -1.52
N LYS A 13 -4.72 6.46 -1.51
CA LYS A 13 -5.82 7.06 -2.27
C LYS A 13 -5.60 7.01 -3.77
N GLU A 14 -4.37 7.23 -4.23
CA GLU A 14 -4.01 7.08 -5.65
C GLU A 14 -4.18 5.64 -6.11
N MET A 15 -3.71 4.65 -5.33
CA MET A 15 -3.89 3.23 -5.65
C MET A 15 -5.36 2.82 -5.65
N LEU A 16 -6.14 3.26 -4.66
CA LEU A 16 -7.59 3.02 -4.61
C LEU A 16 -8.29 3.57 -5.85
N ARG A 17 -7.96 4.82 -6.24
CA ARG A 17 -8.51 5.44 -7.46
C ARG A 17 -8.15 4.63 -8.70
N THR A 18 -6.90 4.24 -8.85
CA THR A 18 -6.43 3.42 -9.98
C THR A 18 -7.20 2.10 -10.07
N LEU A 19 -7.41 1.41 -8.95
CA LEU A 19 -8.18 0.17 -8.91
C LEU A 19 -9.65 0.39 -9.31
N ILE A 20 -10.28 1.46 -8.83
CA ILE A 20 -11.67 1.81 -9.17
C ILE A 20 -11.81 2.13 -10.66
N GLU A 21 -10.93 2.97 -11.20
CA GLU A 21 -10.94 3.40 -12.61
C GLU A 21 -10.72 2.22 -13.59
N ASN A 22 -10.07 1.17 -13.12
CA ASN A 22 -9.88 -0.08 -13.90
C ASN A 22 -10.93 -1.15 -13.58
N ASN A 23 -12.02 -0.79 -12.88
CA ASN A 23 -13.16 -1.65 -12.57
C ASN A 23 -12.82 -2.92 -11.74
N PHE A 24 -11.78 -2.85 -10.92
CA PHE A 24 -11.47 -3.94 -9.99
C PHE A 24 -12.45 -4.00 -8.83
N LYS A 25 -12.71 -5.20 -8.33
CA LYS A 25 -13.72 -5.45 -7.29
C LYS A 25 -13.16 -5.17 -5.89
N ILE A 26 -13.36 -3.95 -5.38
CA ILE A 26 -13.01 -3.57 -4.02
C ILE A 26 -14.18 -3.94 -3.09
N GLN A 27 -13.95 -4.86 -2.14
CA GLN A 27 -14.97 -5.29 -1.17
C GLN A 27 -15.14 -4.27 -0.04
N ALA A 28 -14.03 -3.73 0.44
CA ALA A 28 -14.00 -2.74 1.50
C ALA A 28 -12.65 -1.99 1.52
N VAL A 29 -12.66 -0.84 2.16
CA VAL A 29 -11.45 -0.09 2.54
C VAL A 29 -11.39 0.00 4.05
N ILE A 30 -10.22 -0.28 4.63
CA ILE A 30 -9.93 -0.06 6.04
C ILE A 30 -8.95 1.11 6.15
N THR A 31 -9.32 2.12 6.89
CA THR A 31 -8.51 3.33 7.09
C THR A 31 -8.47 3.73 8.56
N SER A 32 -7.71 4.76 8.91
CA SER A 32 -7.73 5.35 10.25
C SER A 32 -8.33 6.75 10.23
N SER A 33 -8.86 7.20 11.36
CA SER A 33 -9.47 8.54 11.49
C SER A 33 -8.46 9.67 11.41
N ASN A 34 -7.22 9.41 11.79
CA ASN A 34 -6.10 10.35 11.76
C ASN A 34 -4.78 9.58 11.71
N SER A 35 -3.74 10.20 11.17
CA SER A 35 -2.38 9.70 11.25
C SER A 35 -1.48 10.77 11.85
N GLU A 36 -1.21 10.68 13.14
CA GLU A 36 -0.20 11.52 13.81
C GLU A 36 1.22 11.22 13.31
N ILE A 37 1.40 10.10 12.59
CA ILE A 37 2.71 9.59 12.15
C ILE A 37 3.02 10.00 10.72
N ASN A 38 2.01 10.16 9.86
CA ASN A 38 2.19 10.41 8.43
C ASN A 38 1.78 11.82 8.06
N SER A 39 2.74 12.62 7.56
CA SER A 39 2.50 13.98 7.08
C SER A 39 1.66 14.03 5.80
N ASP A 40 1.53 12.91 5.09
CA ASP A 40 0.76 12.73 3.85
C ASP A 40 -0.57 11.99 4.08
N TYR A 41 -1.12 12.07 5.30
CA TYR A 41 -2.45 11.54 5.59
C TYR A 41 -3.47 12.03 4.56
N SER A 42 -4.32 11.13 4.09
CA SER A 42 -5.40 11.43 3.15
C SER A 42 -6.66 10.67 3.53
N ASP A 43 -7.77 11.39 3.64
CA ASP A 43 -9.06 10.77 3.89
C ASP A 43 -9.55 10.00 2.65
N LEU A 44 -9.73 8.70 2.80
CA LEU A 44 -10.20 7.80 1.75
C LEU A 44 -11.73 7.72 1.67
N LYS A 45 -12.42 8.13 2.75
CA LYS A 45 -13.86 7.97 2.86
C LYS A 45 -14.65 8.66 1.73
N PRO A 46 -14.35 9.93 1.32
CA PRO A 46 -15.08 10.58 0.24
C PRO A 46 -14.98 9.83 -1.10
N LEU A 47 -13.81 9.20 -1.37
CA LEU A 47 -13.63 8.40 -2.57
C LEU A 47 -14.42 7.09 -2.51
N CYS A 48 -14.48 6.47 -1.35
CA CYS A 48 -15.29 5.28 -1.11
C CYS A 48 -16.78 5.56 -1.25
N ASP A 49 -17.27 6.62 -0.60
CA ASP A 49 -18.70 7.02 -0.63
C ASP A 49 -19.18 7.30 -2.06
N LYS A 50 -18.32 7.95 -2.88
CA LYS A 50 -18.64 8.24 -4.28
C LYS A 50 -18.80 6.98 -5.15
N ASN A 51 -18.19 5.88 -4.74
CA ASN A 51 -18.13 4.63 -5.52
C ASN A 51 -18.85 3.46 -4.82
N ASP A 52 -19.68 3.76 -3.81
CA ASP A 52 -20.44 2.76 -3.03
C ASP A 52 -19.58 1.65 -2.42
N ILE A 53 -18.35 1.99 -2.00
CA ILE A 53 -17.40 1.07 -1.38
C ILE A 53 -17.50 1.20 0.14
N PRO A 54 -17.75 0.12 0.90
CA PRO A 54 -17.71 0.13 2.35
C PRO A 54 -16.34 0.62 2.87
N CYS A 55 -16.37 1.67 3.73
CA CYS A 55 -15.17 2.26 4.30
C CYS A 55 -15.25 2.21 5.83
N HIS A 56 -14.30 1.51 6.45
CA HIS A 56 -14.27 1.28 7.88
C HIS A 56 -13.05 1.96 8.51
N ILE A 57 -13.31 2.68 9.60
CA ILE A 57 -12.24 3.28 10.41
C ILE A 57 -11.81 2.27 11.47
N SER A 58 -10.52 2.01 11.56
CA SER A 58 -9.92 1.16 12.58
C SER A 58 -8.73 1.83 13.25
N ASP A 59 -8.82 2.00 14.56
CA ASP A 59 -7.71 2.53 15.37
C ASP A 59 -6.67 1.44 15.69
N ASP A 60 -7.10 0.17 15.72
CA ASP A 60 -6.22 -1.00 15.84
C ASP A 60 -6.60 -2.05 14.80
N ILE A 61 -5.79 -2.11 13.76
CA ILE A 61 -5.95 -3.05 12.64
C ILE A 61 -5.84 -4.52 13.09
N ASN A 62 -5.11 -4.79 14.17
CA ASN A 62 -4.90 -6.13 14.70
C ASN A 62 -5.92 -6.53 15.78
N SER A 63 -6.91 -5.69 16.07
CA SER A 63 -7.96 -6.04 17.04
C SER A 63 -8.84 -7.17 16.51
N ASN A 64 -9.34 -8.03 17.41
CA ASN A 64 -10.26 -9.11 17.03
C ASN A 64 -11.48 -8.58 16.26
N ARG A 65 -11.99 -7.41 16.65
CA ARG A 65 -13.12 -6.76 15.96
C ARG A 65 -12.80 -6.46 14.50
N THR A 66 -11.62 -5.89 14.22
CA THR A 66 -11.21 -5.56 12.84
C THR A 66 -10.92 -6.82 12.04
N ILE A 67 -10.27 -7.81 12.64
CA ILE A 67 -10.00 -9.11 12.01
C ILE A 67 -11.30 -9.81 11.60
N GLU A 68 -12.29 -9.91 12.50
CA GLU A 68 -13.60 -10.51 12.17
C GLU A 68 -14.35 -9.69 11.11
N LEU A 69 -14.26 -8.37 11.15
CA LEU A 69 -14.83 -7.52 10.10
C LEU A 69 -14.21 -7.85 8.72
N ILE A 70 -12.89 -7.90 8.63
CA ILE A 70 -12.15 -8.22 7.40
C ILE A 70 -12.52 -9.62 6.88
N LYS A 71 -12.60 -10.60 7.78
CA LYS A 71 -12.96 -11.99 7.49
C LYS A 71 -14.31 -12.13 6.80
N ASN A 72 -15.30 -11.34 7.24
CA ASN A 72 -16.65 -11.39 6.68
C ASN A 72 -16.74 -10.93 5.21
N TYR A 73 -15.72 -10.24 4.69
CA TYR A 73 -15.65 -9.86 3.28
C TYR A 73 -15.14 -10.95 2.36
N GLU A 74 -14.53 -12.01 2.93
CA GLU A 74 -13.99 -13.14 2.16
C GLU A 74 -13.12 -12.68 0.98
N ALA A 75 -12.20 -11.74 1.26
CA ALA A 75 -11.31 -11.18 0.25
C ALA A 75 -10.28 -12.22 -0.19
N ASP A 76 -9.97 -12.23 -1.48
CA ASP A 76 -8.92 -13.09 -2.05
C ASP A 76 -7.52 -12.56 -1.69
N VAL A 77 -7.39 -11.23 -1.63
CA VAL A 77 -6.14 -10.51 -1.35
C VAL A 77 -6.41 -9.26 -0.51
N ILE A 78 -5.46 -8.88 0.31
CA ILE A 78 -5.44 -7.58 1.00
C ILE A 78 -4.30 -6.75 0.42
N TYR A 79 -4.59 -5.53 -0.02
CA TYR A 79 -3.60 -4.52 -0.39
C TYR A 79 -3.37 -3.58 0.78
N CYS A 80 -2.15 -3.59 1.34
CA CYS A 80 -1.77 -2.76 2.48
C CYS A 80 -0.77 -1.69 2.03
N PHE A 81 -1.27 -0.51 1.71
CA PHE A 81 -0.50 0.57 1.12
C PHE A 81 -0.49 1.81 2.02
N GLY A 82 0.69 2.27 2.44
CA GLY A 82 0.83 3.46 3.28
C GLY A 82 0.23 3.29 4.68
N TRP A 83 0.38 2.12 5.26
CA TRP A 83 0.01 1.80 6.63
C TRP A 83 1.26 1.68 7.49
N SER A 84 1.35 2.46 8.57
CA SER A 84 2.60 2.63 9.35
C SER A 84 2.76 1.68 10.53
N ARG A 85 1.82 0.77 10.74
CA ARG A 85 1.86 -0.22 11.84
C ARG A 85 2.02 -1.62 11.27
N LEU A 86 2.73 -2.48 12.00
CA LEU A 86 2.89 -3.88 11.60
C LEU A 86 1.54 -4.62 11.66
N LEU A 87 1.28 -5.42 10.66
CA LEU A 87 0.19 -6.40 10.67
C LEU A 87 0.67 -7.66 11.36
N LYS A 88 -0.18 -8.23 12.24
CA LYS A 88 0.12 -9.48 12.94
C LYS A 88 -0.31 -10.68 12.10
N LYS A 89 0.22 -11.85 12.45
CA LYS A 89 0.01 -13.13 11.77
C LYS A 89 -1.46 -13.43 11.48
N ASP A 90 -2.34 -13.20 12.45
CA ASP A 90 -3.78 -13.48 12.31
C ASP A 90 -4.42 -12.72 11.15
N LEU A 91 -3.99 -11.47 10.90
CA LEU A 91 -4.45 -10.67 9.78
C LEU A 91 -3.75 -11.06 8.46
N ILE A 92 -2.43 -11.25 8.50
CA ILE A 92 -1.62 -11.59 7.30
C ILE A 92 -2.07 -12.92 6.69
N SER A 93 -2.52 -13.88 7.53
CA SER A 93 -2.92 -15.22 7.09
C SER A 93 -4.39 -15.32 6.64
N LEU A 94 -5.17 -14.22 6.68
CA LEU A 94 -6.59 -14.28 6.32
C LEU A 94 -6.83 -14.51 4.83
N PRO A 95 -6.25 -13.69 3.93
CA PRO A 95 -6.55 -13.82 2.51
C PRO A 95 -5.73 -14.96 1.87
N PRO A 96 -6.33 -15.78 1.02
CA PRO A 96 -5.65 -16.93 0.40
C PRO A 96 -4.47 -16.54 -0.49
N LEU A 97 -4.50 -15.34 -1.10
CA LEU A 97 -3.39 -14.80 -1.90
C LEU A 97 -2.42 -13.94 -1.08
N GLY A 98 -2.62 -13.86 0.25
CA GLY A 98 -1.77 -13.09 1.14
C GLY A 98 -2.07 -11.60 1.17
N VAL A 99 -1.24 -10.88 1.91
CA VAL A 99 -1.28 -9.42 2.02
C VAL A 99 -0.16 -8.84 1.18
N ILE A 100 -0.48 -8.00 0.22
CA ILE A 100 0.52 -7.32 -0.63
C ILE A 100 0.79 -5.93 -0.04
N GLY A 101 2.05 -5.70 0.32
CA GLY A 101 2.59 -4.42 0.76
C GLY A 101 3.29 -3.67 -0.37
N TYR A 102 3.56 -2.39 -0.12
CA TYR A 102 4.34 -1.54 -1.01
C TYR A 102 5.50 -0.87 -0.28
N HIS A 103 6.68 -0.91 -0.89
CA HIS A 103 7.87 -0.23 -0.39
C HIS A 103 8.60 0.48 -1.53
N PRO A 104 8.80 1.82 -1.48
CA PRO A 104 9.46 2.58 -2.54
C PRO A 104 10.99 2.50 -2.47
N ALA A 105 11.54 1.29 -2.50
CA ALA A 105 12.96 1.01 -2.60
C ALA A 105 13.23 -0.31 -3.30
N GLU A 106 14.48 -0.52 -3.75
CA GLU A 106 14.95 -1.74 -4.38
C GLU A 106 15.16 -2.84 -3.30
N LEU A 107 14.06 -3.46 -2.86
CA LEU A 107 14.17 -4.57 -1.90
C LEU A 107 15.03 -5.72 -2.48
N PRO A 108 15.81 -6.38 -1.63
CA PRO A 108 15.92 -6.29 -0.16
C PRO A 108 16.77 -5.13 0.36
N LYS A 109 17.31 -4.28 -0.49
CA LYS A 109 18.07 -3.08 -0.10
C LYS A 109 17.13 -1.98 0.41
N ASN A 110 17.65 -1.11 1.27
CA ASN A 110 16.96 0.08 1.75
C ASN A 110 15.59 -0.20 2.40
N ARG A 111 15.50 -1.29 3.19
CA ARG A 111 14.37 -1.57 4.08
C ARG A 111 14.22 -0.47 5.13
N GLY A 112 13.04 -0.36 5.73
CA GLY A 112 12.77 0.51 6.85
C GLY A 112 12.10 1.83 6.45
N ARG A 113 12.12 2.81 7.37
CA ARG A 113 11.33 4.05 7.24
C ARG A 113 11.98 5.08 6.32
N HIS A 114 11.13 5.88 5.67
CA HIS A 114 11.52 7.04 4.84
C HIS A 114 12.44 6.70 3.64
N PRO A 115 12.18 5.63 2.87
CA PRO A 115 13.09 5.17 1.82
C PRO A 115 13.34 6.22 0.74
N ILE A 116 12.35 7.04 0.38
CA ILE A 116 12.49 8.13 -0.61
C ILE A 116 13.50 9.18 -0.13
N ILE A 117 13.42 9.57 1.13
CA ILE A 117 14.34 10.56 1.71
C ILE A 117 15.76 9.98 1.75
N TRP A 118 15.90 8.74 2.19
CA TRP A 118 17.21 8.09 2.22
C TRP A 118 17.81 7.89 0.82
N ALA A 119 17.00 7.57 -0.20
CA ALA A 119 17.49 7.48 -1.57
C ALA A 119 18.13 8.80 -2.04
N LEU A 120 17.52 9.93 -1.71
CA LEU A 120 18.05 11.26 -2.04
C LEU A 120 19.27 11.63 -1.19
N VAL A 121 19.23 11.41 0.12
CA VAL A 121 20.34 11.70 1.04
C VAL A 121 21.60 10.90 0.69
N LEU A 122 21.42 9.63 0.32
CA LEU A 122 22.53 8.75 -0.11
C LEU A 122 23.02 9.04 -1.55
N GLY A 123 22.36 9.95 -2.27
CA GLY A 123 22.71 10.30 -3.65
C GLY A 123 22.57 9.14 -4.63
N LEU A 124 21.61 8.24 -4.37
CA LEU A 124 21.35 7.11 -5.26
C LEU A 124 20.96 7.60 -6.65
N LYS A 125 21.35 6.86 -7.69
CA LYS A 125 21.00 7.18 -9.08
C LYS A 125 19.73 6.47 -9.54
N GLU A 126 19.32 5.45 -8.80
CA GLU A 126 18.08 4.71 -9.01
C GLU A 126 17.53 4.20 -7.68
N THR A 127 16.25 3.97 -7.63
CA THR A 127 15.52 3.23 -6.60
C THR A 127 14.55 2.28 -7.29
N ALA A 128 13.56 1.74 -6.58
CA ALA A 128 12.52 0.94 -7.20
C ALA A 128 11.16 1.16 -6.55
N SER A 129 10.12 0.89 -7.33
CA SER A 129 8.75 0.68 -6.88
C SER A 129 8.58 -0.82 -6.64
N THR A 130 8.37 -1.26 -5.40
CA THR A 130 8.34 -2.67 -5.03
C THR A 130 7.06 -3.05 -4.33
N PHE A 131 6.33 -4.02 -4.89
CA PHE A 131 5.25 -4.74 -4.24
C PHE A 131 5.75 -6.10 -3.76
N PHE A 132 5.37 -6.48 -2.56
CA PHE A 132 5.86 -7.72 -1.93
C PHE A 132 4.77 -8.35 -1.06
N ILE A 133 4.85 -9.66 -0.84
CA ILE A 133 3.99 -10.37 0.12
C ILE A 133 4.44 -9.99 1.52
N MET A 134 3.56 -9.43 2.34
CA MET A 134 3.88 -9.08 3.71
C MET A 134 4.01 -10.33 4.59
N ASN A 135 4.98 -10.31 5.47
CA ASN A 135 5.16 -11.26 6.55
C ASN A 135 5.25 -10.51 7.91
N GLU A 136 5.55 -11.22 8.98
CA GLU A 136 5.63 -10.63 10.33
C GLU A 136 6.82 -9.67 10.52
N GLU A 137 7.82 -9.74 9.64
CA GLU A 137 8.98 -8.85 9.64
C GLU A 137 8.83 -7.77 8.57
N ALA A 138 9.19 -6.53 8.90
CA ALA A 138 9.04 -5.41 7.99
C ALA A 138 9.91 -5.56 6.73
N ASP A 139 9.29 -5.40 5.56
CA ASP A 139 9.92 -5.33 4.25
C ASP A 139 10.80 -6.55 3.87
N THR A 140 10.44 -7.76 4.34
CA THR A 140 11.25 -8.98 4.15
C THR A 140 10.57 -10.06 3.32
N GLY A 141 9.32 -9.89 2.92
CA GLY A 141 8.58 -10.90 2.16
C GLY A 141 8.97 -10.99 0.68
N ASP A 142 8.43 -11.99 0.01
CA ASP A 142 8.72 -12.28 -1.40
C ASP A 142 8.24 -11.15 -2.31
N ILE A 143 9.09 -10.76 -3.27
CA ILE A 143 8.79 -9.70 -4.22
C ILE A 143 7.75 -10.20 -5.23
N VAL A 144 6.64 -9.48 -5.33
CA VAL A 144 5.58 -9.73 -6.33
C VAL A 144 5.89 -8.98 -7.63
N SER A 145 6.30 -7.72 -7.51
CA SER A 145 6.67 -6.88 -8.65
C SER A 145 7.68 -5.84 -8.20
N GLN A 146 8.70 -5.60 -9.02
CA GLN A 146 9.70 -4.56 -8.75
C GLN A 146 10.10 -3.88 -10.05
N VAL A 147 9.92 -2.56 -10.13
CA VAL A 147 10.27 -1.73 -11.27
C VAL A 147 11.28 -0.67 -10.84
N LYS A 148 12.42 -0.61 -11.51
CA LYS A 148 13.45 0.40 -11.25
C LYS A 148 12.99 1.79 -11.67
N VAL A 149 13.28 2.78 -10.84
CA VAL A 149 12.95 4.19 -11.06
C VAL A 149 14.23 5.02 -10.98
N LYS A 150 14.55 5.71 -12.07
CA LYS A 150 15.72 6.58 -12.15
C LYS A 150 15.53 7.83 -11.29
N ILE A 151 16.60 8.20 -10.58
CA ILE A 151 16.69 9.45 -9.82
C ILE A 151 17.58 10.42 -10.61
N ASP A 152 16.99 11.50 -11.08
CA ASP A 152 17.70 12.53 -11.82
C ASP A 152 18.31 13.57 -10.86
N GLY A 153 19.34 14.31 -11.31
CA GLY A 153 20.10 15.20 -10.44
C GLY A 153 19.28 16.41 -9.90
N ASN A 154 18.11 16.68 -10.47
CA ASN A 154 17.18 17.72 -10.04
C ASN A 154 15.95 17.17 -9.30
N ASP A 155 15.89 15.86 -9.04
CA ASP A 155 14.80 15.30 -8.26
C ASP A 155 14.86 15.74 -6.80
N ASN A 156 13.69 15.99 -6.28
CA ASN A 156 13.42 16.18 -4.85
C ASN A 156 12.42 15.12 -4.36
N ALA A 157 12.11 15.12 -3.08
CA ALA A 157 11.20 14.12 -2.50
C ALA A 157 9.84 14.07 -3.22
N LYS A 158 9.29 15.23 -3.62
CA LYS A 158 8.00 15.31 -4.31
C LYS A 158 8.05 14.77 -5.72
N SER A 159 9.10 15.08 -6.49
CA SER A 159 9.22 14.57 -7.87
C SER A 159 9.51 13.08 -7.89
N LEU A 160 10.36 12.59 -6.99
CA LEU A 160 10.65 11.16 -6.86
C LEU A 160 9.42 10.37 -6.39
N TYR A 161 8.66 10.90 -5.42
CA TYR A 161 7.38 10.32 -4.99
C TYR A 161 6.42 10.14 -6.19
N LYS A 162 6.27 11.18 -7.03
CA LYS A 162 5.40 11.09 -8.22
C LYS A 162 5.87 10.02 -9.22
N LYS A 163 7.18 9.92 -9.48
CA LYS A 163 7.72 8.88 -10.36
C LYS A 163 7.42 7.48 -9.82
N LEU A 164 7.61 7.27 -8.53
CA LEU A 164 7.33 6.01 -7.85
C LEU A 164 5.84 5.68 -7.84
N SER A 165 4.96 6.67 -7.57
CA SER A 165 3.51 6.47 -7.64
C SER A 165 3.05 6.11 -9.04
N SER A 166 3.60 6.75 -10.08
CA SER A 166 3.26 6.42 -11.48
C SER A 166 3.64 4.98 -11.84
N ALA A 167 4.85 4.54 -11.48
CA ALA A 167 5.26 3.15 -11.67
C ALA A 167 4.36 2.18 -10.89
N ALA A 168 4.00 2.52 -9.65
CA ALA A 168 3.14 1.70 -8.81
C ALA A 168 1.72 1.55 -9.37
N GLN A 169 1.17 2.59 -10.03
CA GLN A 169 -0.14 2.52 -10.68
C GLN A 169 -0.16 1.49 -11.81
N GLU A 170 0.86 1.45 -12.64
CA GLU A 170 1.00 0.44 -13.69
C GLU A 170 1.14 -0.96 -13.08
N GLN A 171 2.02 -1.12 -12.08
CA GLN A 171 2.24 -2.40 -11.42
C GLN A 171 0.99 -2.93 -10.72
N VAL A 172 0.21 -2.10 -10.01
CA VAL A 172 -0.97 -2.57 -9.29
C VAL A 172 -2.05 -3.08 -10.24
N ILE A 173 -2.16 -2.49 -11.44
CA ILE A 173 -3.06 -3.00 -12.48
C ILE A 173 -2.59 -4.38 -12.98
N GLU A 174 -1.30 -4.53 -13.28
CA GLU A 174 -0.73 -5.81 -13.72
C GLU A 174 -0.89 -6.91 -12.67
N ILE A 175 -0.55 -6.61 -11.41
CA ILE A 175 -0.68 -7.55 -10.29
C ILE A 175 -2.13 -8.00 -10.10
N THR A 176 -3.08 -7.06 -10.28
CA THR A 176 -4.50 -7.34 -10.04
C THR A 176 -5.14 -8.13 -11.19
N ASN A 177 -4.60 -8.07 -12.40
CA ASN A 177 -5.06 -8.83 -13.57
C ASN A 177 -4.56 -10.28 -13.61
N ASN A 178 -3.48 -10.59 -12.91
CA ASN A 178 -2.85 -11.93 -12.89
C ASN A 178 -3.29 -12.75 -11.67
#